data_4898ad9e1ba9bdb890f80d31a95a5754
#
_entry.id   4898ad9e1ba9bdb890f80d31a95a5754
#
_cell.length_a   1.000
_cell.length_b   1.000
_cell.length_c   1.000
_cell.angle_alpha   90.00
_cell.angle_beta   90.00
_cell.angle_gamma   90.00
#
_symmetry.space_group_name_H-M   'P 1'
#
loop_
_entity.id
_entity.type
_entity.pdbx_description
1 polymer ?
#
loop_
_entity_poly.entity_id
_entity_poly.type
_entity_poly.pdbx_seq_one_letter_code
_entity_poly.pdbx_strand_id
1 'polypeptide(L)'
;MRLYTGRGDDGKTDLFGGGRVPKHHHRVAAYGTADEMNAALGLAAVSCEECDERIAAILDILQDHAFVLGADLATPPGGEHEDKVPRIKQEDVKSLESLIDEVDGSNEPLKTFILPGGCELAARLHLARGLARRCEREVTTLRESGSCGDPIIIWINRISDLLFAMARAANRVRGIDDRPWHPPTD
;
A
#
# COMPACT_ATOMS: atom_id res chain seq x y z
N MET A 1 11.00 3.50 27.97
CA MET A 1 9.56 3.44 27.65
C MET A 1 9.15 1.97 27.60
N ARG A 2 8.02 1.56 28.21
CA ARG A 2 7.53 0.18 28.08
C ARG A 2 6.77 0.04 26.77
N LEU A 3 7.05 -1.03 25.99
CA LEU A 3 6.36 -1.30 24.71
C LEU A 3 4.93 -1.82 24.90
N TYR A 4 4.62 -2.41 26.04
CA TYR A 4 3.29 -2.95 26.34
C TYR A 4 2.63 -2.21 27.51
N THR A 5 1.32 -2.04 27.43
CA THR A 5 0.53 -1.42 28.48
C THR A 5 -0.50 -2.39 29.10
N GLY A 6 -0.72 -3.55 28.48
CA GLY A 6 -1.74 -4.52 28.86
C GLY A 6 -3.18 -4.08 28.54
N ARG A 7 -3.40 -2.85 28.09
CA ARG A 7 -4.75 -2.32 27.83
C ARG A 7 -5.51 -3.03 26.71
N GLY A 8 -4.78 -3.71 25.80
CA GLY A 8 -5.36 -4.43 24.67
C GLY A 8 -5.67 -5.89 24.92
N ASP A 9 -5.40 -6.43 26.12
CA ASP A 9 -5.50 -7.86 26.42
C ASP A 9 -6.94 -8.38 26.53
N ASP A 10 -7.90 -7.45 26.68
CA ASP A 10 -9.35 -7.72 26.65
C ASP A 10 -9.95 -7.75 25.23
N GLY A 11 -9.13 -7.76 24.17
CA GLY A 11 -9.58 -7.77 22.77
C GLY A 11 -10.08 -6.42 22.24
N LYS A 12 -9.81 -5.32 22.95
CA LYS A 12 -10.15 -3.96 22.52
C LYS A 12 -8.92 -3.10 22.31
N THR A 13 -9.06 -2.03 21.52
CA THR A 13 -8.01 -1.04 21.26
C THR A 13 -8.59 0.37 21.28
N ASP A 14 -7.74 1.36 21.55
CA ASP A 14 -8.12 2.76 21.48
C ASP A 14 -7.86 3.26 20.04
N LEU A 15 -8.81 4.02 19.49
CA LEU A 15 -8.62 4.78 18.24
C LEU A 15 -7.93 6.11 18.54
N PHE A 16 -7.21 6.66 17.58
CA PHE A 16 -6.57 7.96 17.76
C PHE A 16 -7.63 9.08 17.77
N GLY A 17 -7.75 9.80 18.87
CA GLY A 17 -8.79 10.82 19.05
C GLY A 17 -10.22 10.27 19.06
N GLY A 18 -10.40 8.97 19.19
CA GLY A 18 -11.69 8.28 19.19
C GLY A 18 -11.89 7.41 20.42
N GLY A 19 -13.05 6.74 20.46
CA GLY A 19 -13.40 5.79 21.51
C GLY A 19 -12.63 4.48 21.41
N ARG A 20 -12.83 3.63 22.42
CA ARG A 20 -12.31 2.27 22.47
C ARG A 20 -13.21 1.32 21.69
N VAL A 21 -12.64 0.53 20.79
CA VAL A 21 -13.36 -0.40 19.91
C VAL A 21 -12.80 -1.82 20.01
N PRO A 22 -13.59 -2.85 19.63
CA PRO A 22 -13.08 -4.21 19.48
C PRO A 22 -11.97 -4.28 18.42
N LYS A 23 -10.97 -5.14 18.63
CA LYS A 23 -9.87 -5.33 17.66
C LYS A 23 -10.33 -5.83 16.27
N HIS A 24 -11.52 -6.43 16.17
CA HIS A 24 -12.14 -6.84 14.90
C HIS A 24 -13.01 -5.76 14.26
N HIS A 25 -12.98 -4.53 14.73
CA HIS A 25 -13.70 -3.40 14.13
C HIS A 25 -13.12 -3.07 12.74
N HIS A 26 -13.97 -2.74 11.75
CA HIS A 26 -13.56 -2.46 10.36
C HIS A 26 -12.45 -1.41 10.24
N ARG A 27 -12.47 -0.39 11.10
CA ARG A 27 -11.40 0.63 11.14
C ARG A 27 -10.05 0.02 11.56
N VAL A 28 -10.07 -0.90 12.52
CA VAL A 28 -8.86 -1.62 12.97
C VAL A 28 -8.34 -2.53 11.87
N ALA A 29 -9.22 -3.21 11.15
CA ALA A 29 -8.86 -4.03 9.99
C ALA A 29 -8.23 -3.16 8.88
N ALA A 30 -8.82 -2.00 8.58
CA ALA A 30 -8.34 -1.10 7.53
C ALA A 30 -6.92 -0.57 7.84
N TYR A 31 -6.67 0.02 9.02
CA TYR A 31 -5.31 0.49 9.31
C TYR A 31 -4.32 -0.65 9.55
N GLY A 32 -4.79 -1.82 10.03
CA GLY A 32 -3.95 -3.00 10.18
C GLY A 32 -3.46 -3.54 8.83
N THR A 33 -4.30 -3.56 7.79
CA THR A 33 -3.86 -3.94 6.44
C THR A 33 -2.99 -2.87 5.78
N ALA A 34 -3.14 -1.59 6.14
CA ALA A 34 -2.21 -0.53 5.72
C ALA A 34 -0.81 -0.76 6.32
N ASP A 35 -0.74 -1.18 7.59
CA ASP A 35 0.52 -1.54 8.27
C ASP A 35 1.17 -2.78 7.62
N GLU A 36 0.39 -3.84 7.30
CA GLU A 36 0.88 -5.00 6.55
C GLU A 36 1.45 -4.61 5.17
N MET A 37 0.76 -3.72 4.45
CA MET A 37 1.25 -3.18 3.17
C MET A 37 2.56 -2.42 3.36
N ASN A 38 2.66 -1.55 4.36
CA ASN A 38 3.86 -0.79 4.66
C ASN A 38 5.05 -1.68 5.00
N ALA A 39 4.83 -2.73 5.81
CA ALA A 39 5.86 -3.73 6.10
C ALA A 39 6.35 -4.45 4.82
N ALA A 40 5.45 -4.75 3.87
CA ALA A 40 5.82 -5.36 2.60
C ALA A 40 6.58 -4.39 1.67
N LEU A 41 6.28 -3.09 1.71
CA LEU A 41 7.09 -2.07 1.02
C LEU A 41 8.51 -2.05 1.57
N GLY A 42 8.67 -2.08 2.91
CA GLY A 42 9.99 -2.21 3.55
C GLY A 42 10.71 -3.50 3.15
N LEU A 43 9.99 -4.62 3.06
CA LEU A 43 10.55 -5.88 2.58
C LEU A 43 11.03 -5.80 1.11
N ALA A 44 10.35 -5.04 0.27
CA ALA A 44 10.80 -4.77 -1.10
C ALA A 44 12.04 -3.85 -1.11
N ALA A 45 12.03 -2.80 -0.30
CA ALA A 45 13.13 -1.83 -0.23
C ALA A 45 14.48 -2.47 0.14
N VAL A 46 14.52 -3.42 1.08
CA VAL A 46 15.77 -4.12 1.45
C VAL A 46 16.30 -5.05 0.36
N SER A 47 15.55 -5.31 -0.71
CA SER A 47 16.02 -6.09 -1.87
C SER A 47 16.41 -5.23 -3.08
N CYS A 48 16.41 -3.90 -2.93
CA CYS A 48 16.96 -3.00 -3.95
C CYS A 48 18.48 -3.11 -4.00
N GLU A 49 19.02 -3.11 -5.21
CA GLU A 49 20.45 -3.06 -5.53
C GLU A 49 20.79 -1.68 -6.14
N GLU A 50 22.06 -1.42 -6.47
CA GLU A 50 22.49 -0.15 -7.06
C GLU A 50 21.72 0.20 -8.36
N CYS A 51 21.33 -0.79 -9.15
CA CYS A 51 20.53 -0.58 -10.37
C CYS A 51 19.07 -0.18 -10.09
N ASP A 52 18.62 -0.21 -8.85
CA ASP A 52 17.24 0.07 -8.43
C ASP A 52 17.09 1.43 -7.72
N GLU A 53 18.06 2.32 -7.81
CA GLU A 53 18.07 3.60 -7.06
C GLU A 53 16.74 4.35 -7.19
N ARG A 54 16.16 4.40 -8.41
CA ARG A 54 14.86 5.07 -8.61
C ARG A 54 13.72 4.34 -7.92
N ILE A 55 13.69 3.00 -7.96
CA ILE A 55 12.68 2.18 -7.29
C ILE A 55 12.80 2.35 -5.78
N ALA A 56 14.02 2.34 -5.24
CA ALA A 56 14.27 2.56 -3.81
C ALA A 56 13.75 3.93 -3.34
N ALA A 57 14.04 5.00 -4.09
CA ALA A 57 13.53 6.34 -3.78
C ALA A 57 11.99 6.42 -3.81
N ILE A 58 11.33 5.70 -4.73
CA ILE A 58 9.87 5.62 -4.76
C ILE A 58 9.35 4.85 -3.55
N LEU A 59 9.99 3.74 -3.17
CA LEU A 59 9.59 2.95 -2.01
C LEU A 59 9.66 3.74 -0.71
N ASP A 60 10.68 4.58 -0.52
CA ASP A 60 10.79 5.47 0.64
C ASP A 60 9.58 6.43 0.71
N ILE A 61 9.23 7.06 -0.42
CA ILE A 61 8.04 7.92 -0.51
C ILE A 61 6.76 7.15 -0.18
N LEU A 62 6.62 5.92 -0.69
CA LEU A 62 5.44 5.10 -0.46
C LEU A 62 5.31 4.66 0.99
N GLN A 63 6.41 4.33 1.68
CA GLN A 63 6.40 3.97 3.09
C GLN A 63 5.97 5.14 3.97
N ASP A 64 6.47 6.36 3.71
CA ASP A 64 6.04 7.56 4.42
C ASP A 64 4.53 7.81 4.24
N HIS A 65 4.03 7.72 3.01
CA HIS A 65 2.60 7.90 2.75
C HIS A 65 1.74 6.75 3.29
N ALA A 66 2.23 5.52 3.31
CA ALA A 66 1.53 4.40 3.95
C ALA A 66 1.40 4.61 5.47
N PHE A 67 2.38 5.27 6.11
CA PHE A 67 2.29 5.68 7.52
C PHE A 67 1.24 6.78 7.72
N VAL A 68 1.20 7.77 6.81
CA VAL A 68 0.13 8.80 6.78
C VAL A 68 -1.24 8.14 6.59
N LEU A 69 -1.37 7.19 5.67
CA LEU A 69 -2.60 6.43 5.46
C LEU A 69 -3.05 5.70 6.74
N GLY A 70 -2.13 5.02 7.42
CA GLY A 70 -2.44 4.33 8.68
C GLY A 70 -2.96 5.29 9.76
N ALA A 71 -2.32 6.46 9.90
CA ALA A 71 -2.74 7.51 10.84
C ALA A 71 -4.11 8.10 10.48
N ASP A 72 -4.35 8.35 9.19
CA ASP A 72 -5.64 8.83 8.66
C ASP A 72 -6.76 7.82 8.95
N LEU A 73 -6.56 6.56 8.65
CA LEU A 73 -7.51 5.48 8.89
C LEU A 73 -7.76 5.25 10.40
N ALA A 74 -6.75 5.43 11.26
CA ALA A 74 -6.89 5.25 12.71
C ALA A 74 -7.66 6.40 13.40
N THR A 75 -7.87 7.52 12.69
CA THR A 75 -8.50 8.73 13.25
C THR A 75 -9.92 8.89 12.70
N PRO A 76 -10.97 8.67 13.51
CA PRO A 76 -12.35 8.89 13.08
C PRO A 76 -12.61 10.36 12.73
N PRO A 77 -13.47 10.65 11.73
CA PRO A 77 -13.96 12.00 11.47
C PRO A 77 -14.64 12.59 12.70
N GLY A 78 -14.44 13.89 12.95
CA GLY A 78 -14.98 14.59 14.12
C GLY A 78 -14.31 14.24 15.46
N GLY A 79 -13.18 13.50 15.43
CA GLY A 79 -12.42 13.18 16.64
C GLY A 79 -11.64 14.37 17.19
N GLU A 80 -11.32 14.36 18.50
CA GLU A 80 -10.64 15.47 19.22
C GLU A 80 -9.28 15.87 18.61
N HIS A 81 -8.65 14.98 17.86
CA HIS A 81 -7.31 15.17 17.29
C HIS A 81 -7.28 15.14 15.76
N GLU A 82 -8.44 15.29 15.12
CA GLU A 82 -8.57 15.23 13.66
C GLU A 82 -7.64 16.21 12.95
N ASP A 83 -7.56 17.44 13.43
CA ASP A 83 -6.73 18.51 12.83
C ASP A 83 -5.21 18.31 13.01
N LYS A 84 -4.80 17.36 13.87
CA LYS A 84 -3.38 17.10 14.17
C LYS A 84 -2.80 15.95 13.38
N VAL A 85 -3.63 15.22 12.62
CA VAL A 85 -3.21 14.03 11.87
C VAL A 85 -3.07 14.37 10.40
N PRO A 86 -1.96 14.02 9.77
CA PRO A 86 -1.82 14.15 8.32
C PRO A 86 -2.87 13.28 7.63
N ARG A 87 -3.42 13.79 6.54
CA ARG A 87 -4.47 13.13 5.75
C ARG A 87 -3.97 12.89 4.32
N ILE A 88 -4.44 11.82 3.71
CA ILE A 88 -4.26 11.60 2.28
C ILE A 88 -5.11 12.60 1.49
N LYS A 89 -4.48 13.32 0.57
CA LYS A 89 -5.08 14.40 -0.22
C LYS A 89 -5.09 14.08 -1.70
N GLN A 90 -5.84 14.87 -2.46
CA GLN A 90 -5.91 14.73 -3.93
C GLN A 90 -4.54 15.00 -4.61
N GLU A 91 -3.69 15.82 -3.99
CA GLU A 91 -2.33 16.06 -4.47
C GLU A 91 -1.46 14.81 -4.38
N ASP A 92 -1.64 14.00 -3.33
CA ASP A 92 -0.91 12.72 -3.16
C ASP A 92 -1.33 11.71 -4.23
N VAL A 93 -2.61 11.71 -4.61
CA VAL A 93 -3.11 10.89 -5.74
C VAL A 93 -2.43 11.30 -7.05
N LYS A 94 -2.39 12.59 -7.36
CA LYS A 94 -1.75 13.11 -8.58
C LYS A 94 -0.26 12.79 -8.62
N SER A 95 0.40 12.84 -7.46
CA SER A 95 1.82 12.47 -7.35
C SER A 95 2.04 11.00 -7.70
N LEU A 96 1.16 10.09 -7.23
CA LEU A 96 1.23 8.68 -7.62
C LEU A 96 0.97 8.47 -9.12
N GLU A 97 -0.01 9.16 -9.69
CA GLU A 97 -0.30 9.08 -11.13
C GLU A 97 0.91 9.49 -11.97
N SER A 98 1.62 10.55 -11.57
CA SER A 98 2.85 10.97 -12.24
C SER A 98 3.98 9.93 -12.11
N LEU A 99 4.10 9.26 -10.96
CA LEU A 99 5.07 8.18 -10.76
C LEU A 99 4.72 6.93 -11.60
N ILE A 100 3.43 6.61 -11.74
CA ILE A 100 2.98 5.51 -12.60
C ILE A 100 3.37 5.80 -14.05
N ASP A 101 3.06 6.99 -14.55
CA ASP A 101 3.39 7.40 -15.93
C ASP A 101 4.89 7.35 -16.19
N GLU A 102 5.71 7.81 -15.24
CA GLU A 102 7.17 7.75 -15.30
C GLU A 102 7.69 6.31 -15.40
N VAL A 103 7.25 5.45 -14.48
CA VAL A 103 7.77 4.08 -14.37
C VAL A 103 7.26 3.20 -15.51
N ASP A 104 5.94 3.27 -15.80
CA ASP A 104 5.32 2.42 -16.82
C ASP A 104 5.69 2.88 -18.24
N GLY A 105 5.95 4.16 -18.44
CA GLY A 105 6.44 4.69 -19.73
C GLY A 105 7.75 4.07 -20.21
N SER A 106 8.50 3.43 -19.31
CA SER A 106 9.72 2.69 -19.63
C SER A 106 9.51 1.19 -19.83
N ASN A 107 8.32 0.66 -19.54
CA ASN A 107 7.98 -0.74 -19.69
C ASN A 107 7.41 -1.03 -21.09
N GLU A 108 7.73 -2.20 -21.64
CA GLU A 108 7.10 -2.65 -22.90
C GLU A 108 5.58 -2.82 -22.71
N PRO A 109 4.75 -2.48 -23.71
CA PRO A 109 3.32 -2.69 -23.64
C PRO A 109 2.94 -4.15 -23.39
N LEU A 110 2.04 -4.40 -22.43
CA LEU A 110 1.54 -5.74 -22.15
C LEU A 110 0.63 -6.23 -23.28
N LYS A 111 0.89 -7.47 -23.74
CA LYS A 111 0.06 -8.18 -24.75
C LYS A 111 -0.83 -9.25 -24.12
N THR A 112 -0.53 -9.67 -22.91
CA THR A 112 -1.24 -10.71 -22.17
C THR A 112 -1.03 -10.52 -20.67
N PHE A 113 -1.78 -11.25 -19.84
CA PHE A 113 -1.49 -11.30 -18.41
C PHE A 113 -0.12 -11.93 -18.15
N ILE A 114 0.53 -11.50 -17.06
CA ILE A 114 1.80 -12.03 -16.60
C ILE A 114 1.64 -12.65 -15.22
N LEU A 115 2.46 -13.67 -14.96
CA LEU A 115 2.55 -14.28 -13.63
C LEU A 115 3.47 -13.44 -12.73
N PRO A 116 3.08 -13.22 -11.46
CA PRO A 116 3.94 -12.55 -10.48
C PRO A 116 5.27 -13.32 -10.32
N GLY A 117 6.40 -12.60 -10.39
CA GLY A 117 7.71 -13.24 -10.25
C GLY A 117 8.80 -12.47 -10.98
N GLY A 118 9.89 -13.18 -11.29
CA GLY A 118 11.11 -12.62 -11.87
C GLY A 118 12.23 -12.50 -10.84
N CYS A 119 12.88 -11.35 -10.74
CA CYS A 119 13.88 -11.09 -9.71
C CYS A 119 13.23 -10.99 -8.32
N GLU A 120 14.06 -11.04 -7.27
CA GLU A 120 13.58 -10.99 -5.87
C GLU A 120 12.80 -9.70 -5.59
N LEU A 121 13.31 -8.55 -6.02
CA LEU A 121 12.62 -7.27 -5.87
C LEU A 121 11.24 -7.29 -6.56
N ALA A 122 11.16 -7.77 -7.80
CA ALA A 122 9.88 -7.87 -8.53
C ALA A 122 8.87 -8.77 -7.80
N ALA A 123 9.29 -9.92 -7.29
CA ALA A 123 8.44 -10.84 -6.54
C ALA A 123 7.89 -10.18 -5.26
N ARG A 124 8.73 -9.42 -4.52
CA ARG A 124 8.34 -8.69 -3.31
C ARG A 124 7.39 -7.53 -3.63
N LEU A 125 7.61 -6.80 -4.72
CA LEU A 125 6.70 -5.75 -5.20
C LEU A 125 5.32 -6.33 -5.58
N HIS A 126 5.27 -7.49 -6.21
CA HIS A 126 4.01 -8.19 -6.47
C HIS A 126 3.30 -8.63 -5.18
N LEU A 127 4.03 -9.03 -4.14
CA LEU A 127 3.46 -9.33 -2.82
C LEU A 127 2.86 -8.06 -2.20
N ALA A 128 3.62 -6.95 -2.18
CA ALA A 128 3.15 -5.65 -1.67
C ALA A 128 1.91 -5.18 -2.43
N ARG A 129 1.86 -5.37 -3.76
CA ARG A 129 0.66 -5.10 -4.57
C ARG A 129 -0.54 -5.93 -4.11
N GLY A 130 -0.35 -7.20 -3.81
CA GLY A 130 -1.42 -8.07 -3.27
C GLY A 130 -1.98 -7.55 -1.95
N LEU A 131 -1.11 -7.05 -1.06
CA LEU A 131 -1.48 -6.46 0.23
C LEU A 131 -2.14 -5.08 0.05
N ALA A 132 -1.69 -4.25 -0.89
CA ALA A 132 -2.36 -3.00 -1.25
C ALA A 132 -3.81 -3.25 -1.68
N ARG A 133 -4.06 -4.24 -2.53
CA ARG A 133 -5.41 -4.64 -2.93
C ARG A 133 -6.24 -5.24 -1.79
N ARG A 134 -5.62 -5.88 -0.82
CA ARG A 134 -6.31 -6.29 0.42
C ARG A 134 -6.70 -5.07 1.25
N CYS A 135 -5.78 -4.13 1.44
CA CYS A 135 -6.04 -2.86 2.13
C CYS A 135 -7.20 -2.09 1.46
N GLU A 136 -7.21 -2.00 0.13
CA GLU A 136 -8.28 -1.38 -0.64
C GLU A 136 -9.67 -1.98 -0.28
N ARG A 137 -9.79 -3.30 -0.19
CA ARG A 137 -11.06 -3.95 0.17
C ARG A 137 -11.51 -3.60 1.60
N GLU A 138 -10.60 -3.60 2.57
CA GLU A 138 -10.92 -3.25 3.97
C GLU A 138 -11.33 -1.78 4.09
N VAL A 139 -10.64 -0.89 3.37
CA VAL A 139 -10.97 0.54 3.32
C VAL A 139 -12.30 0.78 2.62
N THR A 140 -12.62 0.03 1.57
CA THR A 140 -13.93 0.09 0.91
C THR A 140 -15.05 -0.27 1.90
N THR A 141 -14.88 -1.33 2.69
CA THR A 141 -15.84 -1.67 3.74
C THR A 141 -15.97 -0.56 4.80
N LEU A 142 -14.86 0.07 5.19
CA LEU A 142 -14.89 1.20 6.12
C LEU A 142 -15.61 2.40 5.51
N ARG A 143 -15.44 2.67 4.22
CA ARG A 143 -16.09 3.78 3.50
C ARG A 143 -17.62 3.63 3.46
N GLU A 144 -18.15 2.42 3.32
CA GLU A 144 -19.60 2.16 3.33
C GLU A 144 -20.27 2.66 4.63
N SER A 145 -19.50 2.73 5.73
CA SER A 145 -19.95 3.32 6.98
C SER A 145 -19.84 4.86 7.04
N GLY A 146 -19.45 5.53 5.95
CA GLY A 146 -19.24 6.99 5.89
C GLY A 146 -17.99 7.48 6.65
N SER A 147 -17.06 6.59 6.94
CA SER A 147 -15.97 6.84 7.89
C SER A 147 -14.60 7.12 7.26
N CYS A 148 -14.48 7.25 5.94
CA CYS A 148 -13.23 7.67 5.27
C CYS A 148 -13.51 8.47 3.99
N GLY A 149 -12.54 9.32 3.60
CA GLY A 149 -12.65 10.21 2.44
C GLY A 149 -12.34 9.52 1.11
N ASP A 150 -12.80 10.11 0.01
CA ASP A 150 -12.59 9.62 -1.35
C ASP A 150 -11.11 9.53 -1.76
N PRO A 151 -10.22 10.48 -1.43
CA PRO A 151 -8.82 10.42 -1.83
C PRO A 151 -8.10 9.15 -1.37
N ILE A 152 -8.47 8.60 -0.21
CA ILE A 152 -7.86 7.39 0.36
C ILE A 152 -8.03 6.19 -0.57
N ILE A 153 -9.25 5.93 -1.05
CA ILE A 153 -9.53 4.77 -1.91
C ILE A 153 -8.82 4.93 -3.26
N ILE A 154 -8.86 6.12 -3.83
CA ILE A 154 -8.19 6.39 -5.10
C ILE A 154 -6.68 6.18 -4.93
N TRP A 155 -6.09 6.68 -3.85
CA TRP A 155 -4.67 6.53 -3.56
C TRP A 155 -4.27 5.05 -3.43
N ILE A 156 -5.03 4.24 -2.67
CA ILE A 156 -4.74 2.80 -2.51
C ILE A 156 -4.87 2.05 -3.84
N ASN A 157 -5.82 2.41 -4.68
CA ASN A 157 -5.96 1.83 -6.01
C ASN A 157 -4.72 2.15 -6.87
N ARG A 158 -4.29 3.42 -6.91
CA ARG A 158 -3.10 3.86 -7.65
C ARG A 158 -1.79 3.23 -7.17
N ILE A 159 -1.62 3.02 -5.85
CA ILE A 159 -0.40 2.34 -5.35
C ILE A 159 -0.31 0.91 -5.88
N SER A 160 -1.43 0.21 -6.05
CA SER A 160 -1.42 -1.14 -6.63
C SER A 160 -0.94 -1.14 -8.09
N ASP A 161 -1.29 -0.12 -8.87
CA ASP A 161 -0.85 0.05 -10.25
C ASP A 161 0.65 0.40 -10.31
N LEU A 162 1.09 1.33 -9.46
CA LEU A 162 2.50 1.69 -9.35
C LEU A 162 3.39 0.50 -8.98
N LEU A 163 2.98 -0.29 -7.99
CA LEU A 163 3.73 -1.49 -7.57
C LEU A 163 3.83 -2.54 -8.69
N PHE A 164 2.81 -2.64 -9.53
CA PHE A 164 2.86 -3.50 -10.71
C PHE A 164 3.86 -2.98 -11.74
N ALA A 165 3.82 -1.68 -12.06
CA ALA A 165 4.76 -1.06 -12.97
C ALA A 165 6.21 -1.17 -12.47
N MET A 166 6.44 -0.95 -11.17
CA MET A 166 7.77 -1.09 -10.53
C MET A 166 8.28 -2.53 -10.57
N ALA A 167 7.43 -3.54 -10.38
CA ALA A 167 7.82 -4.95 -10.45
C ALA A 167 8.35 -5.30 -11.85
N ARG A 168 7.68 -4.82 -12.90
CA ARG A 168 8.11 -4.99 -14.29
C ARG A 168 9.40 -4.23 -14.59
N ALA A 169 9.50 -3.00 -14.10
CA ALA A 169 10.73 -2.21 -14.22
C ALA A 169 11.93 -2.90 -13.56
N ALA A 170 11.76 -3.50 -12.38
CA ALA A 170 12.79 -4.25 -11.67
C ALA A 170 13.27 -5.49 -12.47
N ASN A 171 12.35 -6.19 -13.12
CA ASN A 171 12.69 -7.29 -14.03
C ASN A 171 13.47 -6.78 -15.25
N ARG A 172 12.96 -5.74 -15.90
CA ARG A 172 13.56 -5.15 -17.11
C ARG A 172 15.00 -4.67 -16.87
N VAL A 173 15.26 -3.97 -15.77
CA VAL A 173 16.61 -3.49 -15.42
C VAL A 173 17.61 -4.65 -15.31
N ARG A 174 17.14 -5.84 -14.92
CA ARG A 174 17.94 -7.06 -14.79
C ARG A 174 17.94 -7.94 -16.04
N GLY A 175 17.30 -7.51 -17.12
CA GLY A 175 17.18 -8.30 -18.35
C GLY A 175 16.33 -9.58 -18.17
N ILE A 176 15.40 -9.56 -17.21
CA ILE A 176 14.47 -10.66 -16.94
C ILE A 176 13.14 -10.33 -17.58
N ASP A 177 12.66 -11.21 -18.45
CA ASP A 177 11.37 -11.06 -19.13
C ASP A 177 10.22 -11.35 -18.16
N ASP A 178 9.12 -10.59 -18.29
CA ASP A 178 7.88 -10.89 -17.61
C ASP A 178 7.35 -12.24 -18.13
N ARG A 179 6.97 -13.15 -17.22
CA ARG A 179 6.45 -14.48 -17.58
C ARG A 179 5.00 -14.39 -18.03
N PRO A 180 4.68 -14.62 -19.33
CA PRO A 180 3.32 -14.61 -19.81
C PRO A 180 2.48 -15.72 -19.16
N TRP A 181 1.22 -15.42 -18.86
CA TRP A 181 0.27 -16.43 -18.46
C TRP A 181 -0.48 -16.94 -19.69
N HIS A 182 -0.55 -18.25 -19.82
CA HIS A 182 -1.35 -18.94 -20.81
C HIS A 182 -2.37 -19.83 -20.09
N PRO A 183 -3.66 -19.84 -20.53
CA PRO A 183 -4.62 -20.78 -19.97
C PRO A 183 -4.16 -22.22 -20.24
N PRO A 184 -4.47 -23.17 -19.34
CA PRO A 184 -4.25 -24.59 -19.62
C PRO A 184 -4.94 -24.96 -20.93
N THR A 185 -4.22 -25.65 -21.80
CA THR A 185 -4.83 -26.30 -22.98
C THR A 185 -5.34 -27.66 -22.54
N ASP A 186 -6.65 -27.91 -22.75
CA ASP A 186 -7.27 -29.20 -22.52
C ASP A 186 -6.62 -30.29 -23.39
#